data_77aaaf9903002dafb41e0f938fa7ab8d
#
_entry.id   77aaaf9903002dafb41e0f938fa7ab8d
#
_cell.length_a   1.000
_cell.length_b   1.000
_cell.length_c   1.000
_cell.angle_alpha   90.00
_cell.angle_beta   90.00
_cell.angle_gamma   90.00
#
_symmetry.space_group_name_H-M   'P 1'
#
loop_
_entity.id
_entity.type
_entity.pdbx_description
1 polymer ?
#
loop_
_entity_poly.entity_id
_entity_poly.type
_entity_poly.pdbx_seq_one_letter_code
_entity_poly.pdbx_strand_id
1 'polypeptide(L)'
;MTTKPTLADGLHLIVKRDCPTCVLIEPAIAQLAATSQPLTVYSQDDPSFPEAVDAVDDGNLFVSWHHQIETVPTLLRIEAGMETSRIVGWERSQWETFTDQQDLAPEIAGYAPGCGSLSVDPDIVDELAFRFGASPLRQRRVEFAVAEDDVE
;
A
#
# COMPACT_ATOMS: atom_id res chain seq x y z
N MET A 1 22.25 -12.13 -2.98
CA MET A 1 21.84 -11.05 -2.08
C MET A 1 21.22 -9.92 -2.87
N THR A 2 20.04 -9.54 -2.51
CA THR A 2 19.37 -8.46 -3.23
C THR A 2 19.58 -7.13 -2.52
N THR A 3 19.83 -6.12 -3.31
CA THR A 3 19.90 -4.78 -2.77
C THR A 3 18.52 -4.16 -2.80
N LYS A 4 18.32 -3.16 -1.95
CA LYS A 4 17.10 -2.39 -1.92
C LYS A 4 16.88 -1.77 -3.30
N PRO A 5 15.68 -1.92 -3.89
CA PRO A 5 15.43 -1.33 -5.19
C PRO A 5 15.42 0.19 -5.08
N THR A 6 15.94 0.84 -6.13
CA THR A 6 15.88 2.30 -6.22
C THR A 6 14.60 2.65 -6.94
N LEU A 7 13.76 3.44 -6.29
CA LEU A 7 12.49 3.86 -6.87
C LEU A 7 12.68 5.20 -7.59
N ALA A 8 11.95 5.37 -8.68
CA ALA A 8 11.99 6.61 -9.43
C ALA A 8 11.34 7.73 -8.61
N ASP A 9 11.75 8.97 -8.88
CA ASP A 9 11.15 10.12 -8.21
C ASP A 9 9.65 10.17 -8.48
N GLY A 10 8.90 10.56 -7.46
CA GLY A 10 7.46 10.68 -7.54
C GLY A 10 6.78 9.97 -6.38
N LEU A 11 5.51 9.67 -6.58
CA LEU A 11 4.67 9.01 -5.59
C LEU A 11 4.66 7.51 -5.85
N HIS A 12 4.73 6.73 -4.77
CA HIS A 12 4.69 5.27 -4.85
C HIS A 12 3.69 4.78 -3.82
N LEU A 13 2.68 4.06 -4.29
CA LEU A 13 1.58 3.60 -3.44
C LEU A 13 1.58 2.08 -3.40
N ILE A 14 1.58 1.52 -2.20
CA ILE A 14 1.52 0.07 -2.02
C ILE A 14 0.14 -0.28 -1.50
N VAL A 15 -0.51 -1.23 -2.18
CA VAL A 15 -1.87 -1.65 -1.86
C VAL A 15 -1.95 -3.17 -1.98
N LYS A 16 -3.10 -3.72 -1.56
CA LYS A 16 -3.48 -5.09 -1.89
C LYS A 16 -4.99 -5.14 -2.04
N ARG A 17 -5.45 -6.06 -2.88
CA ARG A 17 -6.89 -6.20 -3.10
C ARG A 17 -7.59 -6.67 -1.81
N ASP A 18 -6.95 -7.53 -1.05
CA ASP A 18 -7.52 -8.06 0.18
C ASP A 18 -7.34 -7.05 1.32
N CYS A 19 -7.87 -5.87 1.11
CA CYS A 19 -7.79 -4.77 2.08
C CYS A 19 -8.97 -3.84 1.83
N PRO A 20 -9.94 -3.79 2.73
CA PRO A 20 -11.12 -2.94 2.52
C PRO A 20 -10.76 -1.48 2.28
N THR A 21 -9.75 -0.97 2.99
CA THR A 21 -9.34 0.42 2.81
C THR A 21 -8.74 0.64 1.43
N CYS A 22 -7.94 -0.31 0.94
CA CYS A 22 -7.37 -0.19 -0.40
C CYS A 22 -8.46 -0.18 -1.46
N VAL A 23 -9.50 -0.99 -1.29
CA VAL A 23 -10.64 -1.00 -2.21
C VAL A 23 -11.40 0.32 -2.12
N LEU A 24 -11.60 0.81 -0.90
CA LEU A 24 -12.33 2.05 -0.67
C LEU A 24 -11.71 3.23 -1.43
N ILE A 25 -10.37 3.29 -1.49
CA ILE A 25 -9.68 4.45 -2.03
C ILE A 25 -9.45 4.38 -3.53
N GLU A 26 -10.00 3.38 -4.23
CA GLU A 26 -9.80 3.31 -5.68
C GLU A 26 -10.16 4.61 -6.41
N PRO A 27 -11.25 5.33 -6.03
CA PRO A 27 -11.52 6.61 -6.68
C PRO A 27 -10.41 7.64 -6.48
N ALA A 28 -9.78 7.65 -5.29
CA ALA A 28 -8.67 8.56 -5.05
C ALA A 28 -7.46 8.17 -5.89
N ILE A 29 -7.20 6.87 -6.02
CA ILE A 29 -6.10 6.40 -6.85
C ILE A 29 -6.31 6.81 -8.31
N ALA A 30 -7.53 6.63 -8.82
CA ALA A 30 -7.84 7.02 -10.19
C ALA A 30 -7.64 8.52 -10.39
N GLN A 31 -8.05 9.32 -9.41
CA GLN A 31 -7.91 10.76 -9.49
C GLN A 31 -6.43 11.18 -9.51
N LEU A 32 -5.62 10.57 -8.64
CA LEU A 32 -4.19 10.85 -8.60
C LEU A 32 -3.50 10.41 -9.89
N ALA A 33 -3.91 9.28 -10.45
CA ALA A 33 -3.32 8.79 -11.69
C ALA A 33 -3.60 9.71 -12.86
N ALA A 34 -4.66 10.51 -12.78
CA ALA A 34 -5.00 11.46 -13.84
C ALA A 34 -4.25 12.77 -13.72
N THR A 35 -3.48 12.98 -12.64
CA THR A 35 -2.68 14.21 -12.49
C THR A 35 -1.36 14.04 -13.24
N SER A 36 -0.61 15.14 -13.32
CA SER A 36 0.70 15.10 -13.96
C SER A 36 1.78 14.56 -13.04
N GLN A 37 1.49 14.33 -11.76
CA GLN A 37 2.47 13.77 -10.85
C GLN A 37 2.75 12.32 -11.21
N PRO A 38 4.03 11.91 -11.26
CA PRO A 38 4.34 10.49 -11.45
C PRO A 38 3.80 9.69 -10.28
N LEU A 39 3.08 8.63 -10.59
CA LEU A 39 2.51 7.73 -9.59
C LEU A 39 2.74 6.29 -10.03
N THR A 40 3.35 5.50 -9.16
CA THR A 40 3.51 4.07 -9.37
C THR A 40 2.75 3.36 -8.27
N VAL A 41 1.94 2.38 -8.66
CA VAL A 41 1.14 1.61 -7.71
C VAL A 41 1.62 0.16 -7.73
N TYR A 42 1.81 -0.40 -6.55
CA TYR A 42 2.29 -1.78 -6.38
C TYR A 42 1.21 -2.57 -5.67
N SER A 43 0.89 -3.75 -6.22
CA SER A 43 -0.09 -4.62 -5.60
C SER A 43 0.59 -5.85 -5.04
N GLN A 44 0.28 -6.17 -3.78
CA GLN A 44 0.91 -7.29 -3.09
C GLN A 44 0.28 -8.64 -3.43
N ASP A 45 -0.93 -8.64 -3.96
CA ASP A 45 -1.65 -9.90 -4.15
C ASP A 45 -2.29 -10.04 -5.53
N ASP A 46 -2.72 -8.95 -6.15
CA ASP A 46 -3.45 -9.03 -7.41
C ASP A 46 -3.02 -7.88 -8.30
N PRO A 47 -2.18 -8.15 -9.31
CA PRO A 47 -1.66 -7.07 -10.16
C PRO A 47 -2.72 -6.43 -11.06
N SER A 48 -3.92 -7.00 -11.15
CA SER A 48 -5.02 -6.34 -11.86
C SER A 48 -5.74 -5.32 -10.98
N PHE A 49 -5.34 -5.20 -9.72
CA PHE A 49 -5.90 -4.25 -8.78
C PHE A 49 -4.86 -3.17 -8.46
N PRO A 50 -5.23 -1.89 -8.42
CA PRO A 50 -6.55 -1.30 -8.75
C PRO A 50 -6.76 -1.23 -10.26
N GLU A 51 -8.02 -1.24 -10.67
CA GLU A 51 -8.33 -1.30 -12.10
C GLU A 51 -7.96 -0.02 -12.84
N ALA A 52 -7.93 1.10 -12.13
CA ALA A 52 -7.69 2.40 -12.77
C ALA A 52 -6.25 2.60 -13.22
N VAL A 53 -5.33 1.76 -12.80
CA VAL A 53 -3.90 1.91 -13.11
C VAL A 53 -3.32 0.55 -13.47
N ASP A 54 -2.15 0.58 -14.10
CA ASP A 54 -1.38 -0.62 -14.34
C ASP A 54 -0.47 -0.84 -13.15
N ALA A 55 -0.92 -1.64 -12.19
CA ALA A 55 -0.15 -1.87 -10.98
C ALA A 55 1.06 -2.75 -11.26
N VAL A 56 2.15 -2.46 -10.56
CA VAL A 56 3.32 -3.32 -10.57
C VAL A 56 3.02 -4.52 -9.67
N ASP A 57 3.37 -5.71 -10.15
CA ASP A 57 3.17 -6.93 -9.38
C ASP A 57 4.24 -7.02 -8.30
N ASP A 58 3.84 -6.82 -7.05
CA ASP A 58 4.73 -6.99 -5.90
C ASP A 58 4.33 -8.23 -5.10
N GLY A 59 3.84 -9.25 -5.80
CA GLY A 59 3.42 -10.49 -5.16
C GLY A 59 4.55 -11.22 -4.46
N ASN A 60 5.79 -11.03 -4.92
CA ASN A 60 6.95 -11.57 -4.23
C ASN A 60 7.39 -10.67 -3.06
N LEU A 61 6.72 -9.54 -2.85
CA LEU A 61 6.95 -8.61 -1.75
C LEU A 61 8.33 -7.97 -1.76
N PHE A 62 8.98 -7.92 -2.92
CA PHE A 62 10.33 -7.37 -3.02
C PHE A 62 10.37 -5.90 -2.64
N VAL A 63 9.48 -5.10 -3.23
CA VAL A 63 9.41 -3.68 -2.92
C VAL A 63 8.90 -3.48 -1.50
N SER A 64 7.84 -4.18 -1.13
CA SER A 64 7.23 -4.03 0.20
C SER A 64 8.22 -4.36 1.31
N TRP A 65 8.97 -5.44 1.15
CA TRP A 65 9.93 -5.86 2.17
C TRP A 65 11.08 -4.86 2.30
N HIS A 66 11.64 -4.46 1.17
CA HIS A 66 12.83 -3.59 1.20
C HIS A 66 12.51 -2.17 1.65
N HIS A 67 11.26 -1.75 1.51
CA HIS A 67 10.85 -0.42 1.95
C HIS A 67 10.05 -0.46 3.25
N GLN A 68 10.05 -1.62 3.93
CA GLN A 68 9.49 -1.74 5.27
C GLN A 68 8.02 -1.31 5.32
N ILE A 69 7.24 -1.87 4.41
CA ILE A 69 5.81 -1.59 4.33
C ILE A 69 5.10 -2.48 5.34
N GLU A 70 4.65 -1.91 6.43
CA GLU A 70 3.94 -2.65 7.49
C GLU A 70 2.43 -2.55 7.34
N THR A 71 1.95 -1.54 6.67
CA THR A 71 0.53 -1.27 6.54
C THR A 71 0.23 -0.90 5.10
N VAL A 72 -0.92 -1.28 4.60
CA VAL A 72 -1.42 -0.85 3.29
C VAL A 72 -2.75 -0.16 3.50
N PRO A 73 -3.05 0.88 2.75
CA PRO A 73 -2.18 1.53 1.77
C PRO A 73 -1.10 2.35 2.46
N THR A 74 0.07 2.40 1.84
CA THR A 74 1.14 3.31 2.24
C THR A 74 1.56 4.08 1.00
N LEU A 75 1.65 5.39 1.14
CA LEU A 75 2.02 6.28 0.05
C LEU A 75 3.36 6.92 0.38
N LEU A 76 4.33 6.68 -0.48
CA LEU A 76 5.70 7.19 -0.30
C LEU A 76 5.97 8.32 -1.29
N ARG A 77 6.81 9.26 -0.87
CA ARG A 77 7.38 10.26 -1.79
C ARG A 77 8.87 9.97 -1.92
N ILE A 78 9.30 9.84 -3.17
CA ILE A 78 10.70 9.59 -3.48
C ILE A 78 11.26 10.82 -4.19
N GLU A 79 12.38 11.32 -3.70
CA GLU A 79 13.07 12.47 -4.31
C GLU A 79 14.56 12.17 -4.32
N ALA A 80 15.18 12.32 -5.48
CA ALA A 80 16.59 11.99 -5.68
C ALA A 80 16.90 10.56 -5.27
N GLY A 81 15.96 9.65 -5.54
CA GLY A 81 16.13 8.24 -5.24
C GLY A 81 15.92 7.87 -3.79
N MET A 82 15.52 8.81 -2.94
CA MET A 82 15.37 8.56 -1.50
C MET A 82 13.97 8.86 -1.04
N GLU A 83 13.50 8.05 -0.09
CA GLU A 83 12.20 8.30 0.52
C GLU A 83 12.31 9.53 1.41
N THR A 84 11.49 10.55 1.13
CA THR A 84 11.49 11.79 1.91
C THR A 84 10.32 11.87 2.87
N SER A 85 9.24 11.15 2.60
CA SER A 85 8.07 11.14 3.49
C SER A 85 7.17 9.98 3.11
N ARG A 86 6.30 9.60 4.06
CA ARG A 86 5.26 8.59 3.81
C ARG A 86 4.06 8.84 4.69
N ILE A 87 2.91 8.41 4.19
CA ILE A 87 1.68 8.38 4.98
C ILE A 87 1.06 7.00 4.86
N VAL A 88 0.30 6.61 5.88
CA VAL A 88 -0.21 5.26 6.03
C VAL A 88 -1.72 5.34 6.28
N GLY A 89 -2.47 4.42 5.67
CA GLY A 89 -3.92 4.41 5.80
C GLY A 89 -4.56 5.47 4.94
N TRP A 90 -5.82 5.78 5.23
CA TRP A 90 -6.55 6.77 4.45
C TRP A 90 -7.13 7.82 5.38
N GLU A 91 -6.76 9.07 5.14
CA GLU A 91 -7.39 10.23 5.76
C GLU A 91 -7.34 11.31 4.69
N ARG A 92 -8.51 11.76 4.23
CA ARG A 92 -8.59 12.61 3.03
C ARG A 92 -7.70 13.84 3.11
N SER A 93 -7.78 14.58 4.21
CA SER A 93 -7.02 15.83 4.29
C SER A 93 -5.52 15.57 4.31
N GLN A 94 -5.08 14.46 4.91
CA GLN A 94 -3.68 14.09 4.92
C GLN A 94 -3.20 13.75 3.51
N TRP A 95 -4.00 13.00 2.77
CA TRP A 95 -3.66 12.66 1.39
C TRP A 95 -3.67 13.88 0.50
N GLU A 96 -4.64 14.79 0.71
CA GLU A 96 -4.71 16.02 -0.09
C GLU A 96 -3.46 16.87 0.11
N THR A 97 -3.04 17.02 1.36
CA THR A 97 -1.83 17.79 1.67
C THR A 97 -0.60 17.09 1.08
N PHE A 98 -0.52 15.78 1.25
CA PHE A 98 0.64 15.02 0.81
C PHE A 98 0.81 15.06 -0.71
N THR A 99 -0.29 15.04 -1.45
CA THR A 99 -0.26 14.97 -2.91
C THR A 99 -0.47 16.34 -3.57
N ASP A 100 -0.71 17.37 -2.78
CA ASP A 100 -1.01 18.72 -3.27
C ASP A 100 -2.23 18.71 -4.20
N GLN A 101 -3.23 17.93 -3.83
CA GLN A 101 -4.49 17.84 -4.55
C GLN A 101 -5.62 18.24 -3.64
N GLN A 102 -6.74 18.68 -4.22
CA GLN A 102 -7.92 19.04 -3.47
C GLN A 102 -9.08 18.15 -3.93
N ASP A 103 -10.06 18.02 -3.05
CA ASP A 103 -11.30 17.29 -3.36
C ASP A 103 -11.00 15.85 -3.79
N LEU A 104 -10.08 15.19 -3.09
CA LEU A 104 -9.77 13.79 -3.38
C LEU A 104 -10.93 12.90 -2.95
N ALA A 105 -11.54 12.24 -3.94
CA ALA A 105 -12.60 11.25 -3.73
C ALA A 105 -13.62 11.75 -2.71
N PRO A 106 -14.26 12.89 -2.95
CA PRO A 106 -15.19 13.43 -1.95
C PRO A 106 -16.42 12.54 -1.71
N GLU A 107 -16.65 11.58 -2.59
CA GLU A 107 -17.81 10.69 -2.48
C GLU A 107 -17.58 9.54 -1.50
N ILE A 108 -16.36 9.30 -1.05
CA ILE A 108 -16.10 8.20 -0.11
C ILE A 108 -15.88 8.73 1.30
N ALA A 109 -15.90 7.82 2.27
CA ALA A 109 -15.60 8.20 3.66
C ALA A 109 -14.24 8.88 3.74
N GLY A 110 -14.12 9.86 4.61
CA GLY A 110 -12.90 10.65 4.71
C GLY A 110 -11.78 10.00 5.50
N TYR A 111 -12.06 8.88 6.14
CA TYR A 111 -11.07 8.17 6.96
C TYR A 111 -11.32 6.68 6.94
N ALA A 112 -10.26 5.92 6.84
CA ALA A 112 -10.30 4.48 7.06
C ALA A 112 -8.90 4.02 7.48
N PRO A 113 -8.81 3.17 8.50
CA PRO A 113 -7.49 2.68 8.93
C PRO A 113 -6.90 1.75 7.89
N GLY A 114 -5.58 1.63 7.91
CA GLY A 114 -4.90 0.70 7.02
C GLY A 114 -5.07 -0.74 7.47
N CYS A 115 -4.57 -1.63 6.65
CA CYS A 115 -4.59 -3.06 6.88
C CYS A 115 -3.15 -3.56 6.97
N GLY A 116 -2.96 -4.73 7.57
CA GLY A 116 -1.62 -5.30 7.64
C GLY A 116 -1.08 -5.64 6.26
N SER A 117 0.17 -5.30 6.04
CA SER A 117 0.87 -5.66 4.81
C SER A 117 1.21 -7.13 4.82
N LEU A 118 1.26 -7.75 3.64
CA LEU A 118 1.64 -9.16 3.55
C LEU A 118 3.13 -9.38 3.86
N SER A 119 3.92 -8.32 3.89
CA SER A 119 5.34 -8.42 4.17
C SER A 119 5.68 -8.40 5.65
N VAL A 120 4.66 -8.28 6.53
CA VAL A 120 4.88 -8.23 7.97
C VAL A 120 4.91 -9.64 8.55
N ASP A 121 5.60 -9.76 9.69
CA ASP A 121 5.61 -10.99 10.47
C ASP A 121 4.17 -11.41 10.84
N PRO A 122 3.83 -12.69 10.71
CA PRO A 122 2.47 -13.13 11.02
C PRO A 122 2.05 -12.86 12.46
N ASP A 123 3.01 -12.80 13.39
CA ASP A 123 2.66 -12.48 14.77
C ASP A 123 2.22 -11.04 14.92
N ILE A 124 2.63 -10.17 14.01
CA ILE A 124 2.27 -8.76 14.05
C ILE A 124 1.01 -8.50 13.25
N VAL A 125 0.73 -9.33 12.25
CA VAL A 125 -0.43 -9.14 11.37
C VAL A 125 -1.73 -9.10 12.16
N ASP A 126 -1.89 -10.01 13.14
CA ASP A 126 -3.08 -10.02 13.97
C ASP A 126 -3.24 -8.72 14.74
N GLU A 127 -2.15 -8.23 15.28
CA GLU A 127 -2.17 -6.98 16.04
C GLU A 127 -2.53 -5.82 15.13
N LEU A 128 -1.97 -5.78 13.95
CA LEU A 128 -2.27 -4.71 13.00
C LEU A 128 -3.71 -4.76 12.55
N ALA A 129 -4.22 -5.94 12.27
CA ALA A 129 -5.61 -6.08 11.85
C ALA A 129 -6.55 -5.64 12.96
N PHE A 130 -6.26 -6.02 14.19
CA PHE A 130 -7.07 -5.61 15.33
C PHE A 130 -7.02 -4.09 15.52
N ARG A 131 -5.81 -3.53 15.46
CA ARG A 131 -5.60 -2.10 15.68
C ARG A 131 -6.30 -1.25 14.63
N PHE A 132 -6.29 -1.72 13.39
CA PHE A 132 -6.81 -0.92 12.28
C PHE A 132 -8.17 -1.40 11.76
N GLY A 133 -8.76 -2.40 12.42
CA GLY A 133 -10.09 -2.84 12.06
C GLY A 133 -10.19 -3.76 10.86
N ALA A 134 -9.08 -4.16 10.27
CA ALA A 134 -9.09 -5.13 9.18
C ALA A 134 -9.27 -6.53 9.76
N SER A 135 -10.02 -7.41 9.09
CA SER A 135 -10.33 -8.67 9.72
C SER A 135 -9.89 -9.90 8.93
N PRO A 136 -10.16 -10.09 7.67
CA PRO A 136 -9.95 -11.41 7.09
C PRO A 136 -8.52 -11.70 6.63
N LEU A 137 -7.58 -10.82 6.88
CA LEU A 137 -6.23 -10.95 6.36
C LEU A 137 -5.44 -12.05 7.04
N ARG A 138 -5.82 -12.36 8.27
CA ARG A 138 -5.05 -13.27 9.09
C ARG A 138 -4.88 -14.64 8.44
N GLN A 139 -5.95 -15.17 7.89
CA GLN A 139 -5.89 -16.52 7.34
C GLN A 139 -4.93 -16.59 6.14
N ARG A 140 -5.04 -15.64 5.24
CA ARG A 140 -4.13 -15.60 4.11
C ARG A 140 -2.69 -15.40 4.54
N ARG A 141 -2.50 -14.53 5.52
CA ARG A 141 -1.15 -14.22 6.00
C ARG A 141 -0.52 -15.45 6.64
N VAL A 142 -1.30 -16.20 7.38
CA VAL A 142 -0.79 -17.42 8.01
C VAL A 142 -0.32 -18.42 6.96
N GLU A 143 -1.08 -18.60 5.91
CA GLU A 143 -0.69 -19.51 4.84
C GLU A 143 0.60 -19.05 4.17
N PHE A 144 0.71 -17.76 3.92
CA PHE A 144 1.89 -17.19 3.31
C PHE A 144 3.12 -17.37 4.21
N ALA A 145 2.93 -17.12 5.51
CA ALA A 145 4.02 -17.23 6.47
C ALA A 145 4.53 -18.65 6.58
N VAL A 146 3.63 -19.64 6.52
CA VAL A 146 4.04 -21.04 6.57
C VAL A 146 4.94 -21.35 5.37
N ALA A 147 4.57 -20.86 4.21
CA ALA A 147 5.39 -21.08 3.03
C ALA A 147 6.77 -20.44 3.18
N GLU A 148 6.83 -19.28 3.78
CA GLU A 148 8.11 -18.61 4.01
C GLU A 148 8.94 -19.33 5.06
N ASP A 149 8.28 -19.81 6.10
CA ASP A 149 8.98 -20.53 7.14
C ASP A 149 9.65 -21.79 6.60
N ASP A 150 9.01 -22.43 5.63
CA ASP A 150 9.61 -23.59 5.00
C ASP A 150 10.91 -23.26 4.28
N VAL A 151 11.07 -22.02 3.87
CA VAL A 151 12.26 -21.55 3.18
C VAL A 151 13.39 -21.27 4.17
N GLU A 152 13.03 -20.88 5.36
CA GLU A 152 14.04 -20.61 6.37
C GLU A 152 14.68 -21.90 6.83
#